data_cd2ef0541d2d4463b85b6353605f7725
#
_entry.id   cd2ef0541d2d4463b85b6353605f7725
#
_cell.length_a   1.000
_cell.length_b   1.000
_cell.length_c   1.000
_cell.angle_alpha   90.00
_cell.angle_beta   90.00
_cell.angle_gamma   90.00
#
_symmetry.space_group_name_H-M   'P 1'
#
loop_
_entity.id
_entity.type
_entity.pdbx_description
1 polymer ?
#
loop_
_entity_poly.entity_id
_entity_poly.type
_entity_poly.pdbx_seq_one_letter_code
_entity_poly.pdbx_strand_id
1 'polypeptide(L)'
;MVHHSKFLYSALVVSAMAVGANAQVTTSAISGKVLDETKAPVIGATVVAIHEPSGTLYGAVTNVDGRYTIQGMRTGGPYKIEISYVGYNKTAFTGISLELGNTLSLNAEMKPSSELLDEVVVVADAKANAGAAHNFSTQKIENTPTVDRNVYDIVKNMPMAMTSKNGGITFAGSNNRYNSFQIDGTVSNDVFGLSASGTNGGQTGANPISMDAIQEIQVVVAPFDVRQSGFTGGGINAITKQGTNTTHGSAYTYFNNQNMYGKYSAVRDYEKSPLTQQYTRTYGGTLGGAIVKDKLFYFVSAESKKESYPSSIYPGYTTSYLTSEQAKQIADAYYDMTGFKEGYSQRNIDNKSFGLLARIDWNINQNHKLALRYQHNNSYDDNYGVGSTSYMFENSGYRMNNKTTW
;
A
#
# COMPACT_ATOMS: atom_id res chain seq x y z
N MET A 1 27.51 -37.00 -10.09
CA MET A 1 26.04 -37.23 -10.24
C MET A 1 25.17 -36.50 -9.21
N VAL A 2 25.63 -36.15 -8.03
CA VAL A 2 24.83 -35.54 -6.96
C VAL A 2 24.53 -34.04 -7.19
N HIS A 3 25.32 -33.32 -7.97
CA HIS A 3 25.11 -31.87 -8.22
C HIS A 3 24.02 -31.57 -9.26
N HIS A 4 23.83 -32.45 -10.25
CA HIS A 4 22.77 -32.28 -11.25
C HIS A 4 21.38 -32.54 -10.71
N SER A 5 21.22 -33.43 -9.71
CA SER A 5 19.92 -33.71 -9.11
C SER A 5 19.40 -32.52 -8.29
N LYS A 6 20.26 -31.82 -7.57
CA LYS A 6 19.88 -30.63 -6.79
C LYS A 6 19.43 -29.48 -7.68
N PHE A 7 20.04 -29.33 -8.86
CA PHE A 7 19.63 -28.31 -9.85
C PHE A 7 18.28 -28.65 -10.49
N LEU A 8 18.04 -29.95 -10.76
CA LEU A 8 16.73 -30.38 -11.25
C LEU A 8 15.62 -30.24 -10.21
N TYR A 9 15.88 -30.51 -8.94
CA TYR A 9 14.91 -30.31 -7.85
C TYR A 9 14.62 -28.84 -7.63
N SER A 10 15.62 -27.95 -7.67
CA SER A 10 15.38 -26.51 -7.57
C SER A 10 14.63 -25.95 -8.78
N ALA A 11 14.92 -26.42 -9.98
CA ALA A 11 14.18 -26.03 -11.19
C ALA A 11 12.72 -26.53 -11.16
N LEU A 12 12.48 -27.75 -10.64
CA LEU A 12 11.14 -28.30 -10.47
C LEU A 12 10.32 -27.55 -9.41
N VAL A 13 10.95 -27.14 -8.30
CA VAL A 13 10.31 -26.33 -7.25
C VAL A 13 9.98 -24.93 -7.78
N VAL A 14 10.86 -24.31 -8.55
CA VAL A 14 10.63 -23.01 -9.19
C VAL A 14 9.50 -23.09 -10.22
N SER A 15 9.44 -24.17 -11.01
CA SER A 15 8.36 -24.39 -11.99
C SER A 15 7.01 -24.70 -11.31
N ALA A 16 7.00 -25.41 -10.18
CA ALA A 16 5.78 -25.68 -9.42
C ALA A 16 5.23 -24.42 -8.72
N MET A 17 6.09 -23.47 -8.34
CA MET A 17 5.66 -22.17 -7.81
C MET A 17 5.03 -21.27 -8.88
N ALA A 18 5.33 -21.46 -10.16
CA ALA A 18 4.76 -20.66 -11.24
C ALA A 18 3.29 -21.02 -11.56
N VAL A 19 2.79 -22.16 -11.15
CA VAL A 19 1.42 -22.61 -11.46
C VAL A 19 0.34 -21.96 -10.60
N GLY A 20 0.74 -21.27 -9.50
CA GLY A 20 -0.18 -20.56 -8.61
C GLY A 20 -0.20 -19.04 -8.74
N ALA A 21 0.46 -18.47 -9.74
CA ALA A 21 0.46 -17.02 -9.97
C ALA A 21 -0.91 -16.56 -10.49
N ASN A 22 -1.83 -16.26 -9.56
CA ASN A 22 -3.02 -15.51 -9.89
C ASN A 22 -2.56 -14.14 -10.44
N ALA A 23 -2.85 -13.89 -11.72
CA ALA A 23 -2.52 -12.64 -12.39
C ALA A 23 -3.43 -11.53 -11.85
N GLN A 24 -3.05 -10.94 -10.73
CA GLN A 24 -3.76 -9.79 -10.18
C GLN A 24 -3.35 -8.51 -10.90
N VAL A 25 -4.21 -7.50 -10.87
CA VAL A 25 -4.00 -6.25 -11.60
C VAL A 25 -2.92 -5.44 -10.89
N THR A 26 -1.70 -5.44 -11.43
CA THR A 26 -0.55 -4.68 -10.92
C THR A 26 0.02 -3.71 -11.94
N THR A 27 -0.60 -3.62 -13.11
CA THR A 27 -0.15 -2.85 -14.27
C THR A 27 -1.28 -2.08 -14.91
N SER A 28 -0.92 -1.20 -15.82
CA SER A 28 -1.82 -0.41 -16.68
C SER A 28 -1.66 -0.82 -18.13
N ALA A 29 -2.50 -0.26 -19.00
CA ALA A 29 -2.44 -0.48 -20.44
C ALA A 29 -2.75 0.80 -21.21
N ILE A 30 -2.34 0.85 -22.46
CA ILE A 30 -2.78 1.85 -23.44
C ILE A 30 -3.37 1.12 -24.64
N SER A 31 -4.48 1.63 -25.15
CA SER A 31 -5.08 1.17 -26.40
C SER A 31 -5.50 2.36 -27.24
N GLY A 32 -5.60 2.17 -28.55
CA GLY A 32 -6.04 3.25 -29.42
C GLY A 32 -6.15 2.83 -30.89
N LYS A 33 -6.47 3.82 -31.69
CA LYS A 33 -6.57 3.69 -33.15
C LYS A 33 -5.70 4.75 -33.82
N VAL A 34 -4.94 4.34 -34.80
CA VAL A 34 -4.12 5.23 -35.64
C VAL A 34 -4.79 5.33 -37.02
N LEU A 35 -5.11 6.54 -37.40
CA LEU A 35 -5.75 6.90 -38.66
C LEU A 35 -4.88 7.87 -39.44
N ASP A 36 -5.06 7.94 -40.75
CA ASP A 36 -4.54 9.01 -41.59
C ASP A 36 -5.52 10.20 -41.67
N GLU A 37 -5.17 11.23 -42.43
CA GLU A 37 -6.01 12.40 -42.65
C GLU A 37 -7.36 12.06 -43.35
N THR A 38 -7.41 10.98 -44.10
CA THR A 38 -8.63 10.51 -44.78
C THR A 38 -9.48 9.63 -43.88
N LYS A 39 -9.08 9.46 -42.60
CA LYS A 39 -9.69 8.56 -41.61
C LYS A 39 -9.54 7.08 -41.96
N ALA A 40 -8.65 6.74 -42.87
CA ALA A 40 -8.30 5.34 -43.15
C ALA A 40 -7.34 4.80 -42.05
N PRO A 41 -7.43 3.49 -41.73
CA PRO A 41 -6.57 2.89 -40.74
C PRO A 41 -5.11 2.79 -41.22
N VAL A 42 -4.15 3.24 -40.41
CA VAL A 42 -2.71 3.06 -40.68
C VAL A 42 -2.28 1.70 -40.14
N ILE A 43 -2.07 0.74 -41.08
CA ILE A 43 -1.71 -0.63 -40.76
C ILE A 43 -0.20 -0.76 -40.61
N GLY A 44 0.28 -1.43 -39.55
CA GLY A 44 1.71 -1.65 -39.32
C GLY A 44 2.45 -0.46 -38.73
N ALA A 45 1.75 0.58 -38.26
CA ALA A 45 2.38 1.67 -37.55
C ALA A 45 2.97 1.18 -36.22
N THR A 46 4.19 1.61 -35.94
CA THR A 46 4.90 1.28 -34.70
C THR A 46 4.53 2.29 -33.61
N VAL A 47 4.05 1.79 -32.47
CA VAL A 47 3.74 2.58 -31.28
C VAL A 47 4.73 2.20 -30.20
N VAL A 48 5.52 3.16 -29.73
CA VAL A 48 6.51 2.98 -28.63
C VAL A 48 6.13 3.89 -27.47
N ALA A 49 5.97 3.31 -26.31
CA ALA A 49 5.76 4.05 -25.06
C ALA A 49 7.01 3.95 -24.19
N ILE A 50 7.53 5.09 -23.77
CA ILE A 50 8.74 5.25 -22.99
C ILE A 50 8.34 5.76 -21.61
N HIS A 51 8.59 4.98 -20.56
CA HIS A 51 8.49 5.47 -19.18
C HIS A 51 9.72 6.32 -18.87
N GLU A 52 9.61 7.64 -18.95
CA GLU A 52 10.74 8.55 -18.86
C GLU A 52 11.60 8.37 -17.59
N PRO A 53 11.01 8.19 -16.38
CA PRO A 53 11.80 8.03 -15.16
C PRO A 53 12.69 6.79 -15.12
N SER A 54 12.33 5.71 -15.84
CA SER A 54 13.11 4.45 -15.85
C SER A 54 13.66 4.08 -17.21
N GLY A 55 13.40 4.86 -18.27
CA GLY A 55 13.78 4.50 -19.64
C GLY A 55 13.14 3.20 -20.16
N THR A 56 12.17 2.63 -19.43
CA THR A 56 11.55 1.36 -19.82
C THR A 56 10.71 1.54 -21.08
N LEU A 57 10.99 0.70 -22.09
CA LEU A 57 10.28 0.70 -23.36
C LEU A 57 9.17 -0.34 -23.39
N TYR A 58 8.05 0.04 -24.00
CA TYR A 58 6.94 -0.81 -24.34
C TYR A 58 6.54 -0.55 -25.77
N GLY A 59 6.12 -1.56 -26.53
CA GLY A 59 5.81 -1.39 -27.93
C GLY A 59 4.64 -2.23 -28.39
N ALA A 60 3.96 -1.76 -29.43
CA ALA A 60 2.95 -2.49 -30.19
C ALA A 60 2.98 -2.03 -31.65
N VAL A 61 2.35 -2.83 -32.52
CA VAL A 61 2.14 -2.51 -33.92
C VAL A 61 0.64 -2.49 -34.20
N THR A 62 0.18 -1.56 -35.03
CA THR A 62 -1.22 -1.46 -35.39
C THR A 62 -1.66 -2.62 -36.28
N ASN A 63 -2.86 -3.15 -36.03
CA ASN A 63 -3.48 -4.22 -36.81
C ASN A 63 -4.16 -3.68 -38.10
N VAL A 64 -4.87 -4.55 -38.80
CA VAL A 64 -5.60 -4.22 -40.06
C VAL A 64 -6.68 -3.13 -39.91
N ASP A 65 -7.18 -2.93 -38.69
CA ASP A 65 -8.14 -1.87 -38.36
C ASP A 65 -7.47 -0.60 -37.86
N GLY A 66 -6.13 -0.53 -37.87
CA GLY A 66 -5.33 0.55 -37.27
C GLY A 66 -5.34 0.55 -35.76
N ARG A 67 -5.79 -0.50 -35.08
CA ARG A 67 -5.86 -0.61 -33.61
C ARG A 67 -4.58 -1.16 -33.05
N TYR A 68 -4.20 -0.65 -31.86
CA TYR A 68 -3.08 -1.16 -31.08
C TYR A 68 -3.44 -1.28 -29.61
N THR A 69 -2.72 -2.13 -28.87
CA THR A 69 -2.82 -2.26 -27.43
C THR A 69 -1.44 -2.58 -26.85
N ILE A 70 -1.00 -1.81 -25.85
CA ILE A 70 0.21 -2.03 -25.08
C ILE A 70 -0.24 -2.40 -23.66
N GLN A 71 0.11 -3.59 -23.20
CA GLN A 71 -0.25 -4.12 -21.88
C GLN A 71 0.98 -4.21 -20.97
N GLY A 72 0.75 -4.45 -19.66
CA GLY A 72 1.81 -4.69 -18.69
C GLY A 72 2.70 -3.47 -18.42
N MET A 73 2.13 -2.27 -18.56
CA MET A 73 2.82 -1.01 -18.32
C MET A 73 2.84 -0.66 -16.83
N ARG A 74 3.93 -0.04 -16.37
CA ARG A 74 4.02 0.48 -14.99
C ARG A 74 2.99 1.56 -14.77
N THR A 75 2.46 1.66 -13.54
CA THR A 75 1.60 2.77 -13.12
C THR A 75 2.41 4.05 -12.91
N GLY A 76 1.75 5.19 -12.98
CA GLY A 76 2.39 6.50 -12.87
C GLY A 76 2.93 6.97 -14.23
N GLY A 77 3.99 7.76 -14.20
CA GLY A 77 4.60 8.40 -15.38
C GLY A 77 5.68 9.39 -14.96
N PRO A 78 6.03 10.35 -15.80
CA PRO A 78 5.47 10.60 -17.14
C PRO A 78 5.89 9.58 -18.19
N TYR A 79 5.04 9.39 -19.17
CA TYR A 79 5.32 8.61 -20.38
C TYR A 79 5.40 9.53 -21.59
N LYS A 80 6.35 9.20 -22.52
CA LYS A 80 6.36 9.67 -23.89
C LYS A 80 5.92 8.53 -24.81
N ILE A 81 4.91 8.78 -25.65
CA ILE A 81 4.38 7.78 -26.58
C ILE A 81 4.64 8.30 -27.99
N GLU A 82 5.39 7.55 -28.76
CA GLU A 82 5.77 7.86 -30.15
C GLU A 82 5.09 6.90 -31.10
N ILE A 83 4.45 7.44 -32.13
CA ILE A 83 3.83 6.69 -33.22
C ILE A 83 4.54 7.03 -34.49
N SER A 84 5.03 6.01 -35.20
CA SER A 84 5.80 6.17 -36.45
C SER A 84 5.34 5.19 -37.52
N TYR A 85 5.32 5.67 -38.74
CA TYR A 85 5.05 4.85 -39.93
C TYR A 85 5.82 5.44 -41.15
N VAL A 86 6.21 4.58 -42.09
CA VAL A 86 6.96 5.01 -43.28
C VAL A 86 6.11 5.92 -44.14
N GLY A 87 6.60 7.09 -44.51
CA GLY A 87 5.89 8.09 -45.32
C GLY A 87 4.99 9.02 -44.54
N TYR A 88 4.96 8.93 -43.18
CA TYR A 88 4.21 9.83 -42.32
C TYR A 88 5.11 10.55 -41.31
N ASN A 89 4.67 11.71 -40.86
CA ASN A 89 5.32 12.45 -39.77
C ASN A 89 5.14 11.71 -38.46
N LYS A 90 6.15 11.69 -37.59
CA LYS A 90 6.05 11.12 -36.24
C LYS A 90 5.06 11.94 -35.41
N THR A 91 4.19 11.23 -34.71
CA THR A 91 3.30 11.84 -33.70
C THR A 91 3.77 11.43 -32.32
N ALA A 92 3.90 12.38 -31.40
CA ALA A 92 4.30 12.11 -30.02
C ALA A 92 3.30 12.69 -29.01
N PHE A 93 3.07 11.96 -27.94
CA PHE A 93 2.29 12.37 -26.79
C PHE A 93 3.21 12.36 -25.58
N THR A 94 3.24 13.45 -24.81
CA THR A 94 4.12 13.60 -23.63
C THR A 94 3.31 13.87 -22.37
N GLY A 95 3.93 13.64 -21.19
CA GLY A 95 3.31 13.94 -19.90
C GLY A 95 2.19 13.00 -19.50
N ILE A 96 2.08 11.84 -20.15
CA ILE A 96 1.02 10.87 -19.88
C ILE A 96 1.30 10.12 -18.57
N SER A 97 0.31 10.06 -17.71
CA SER A 97 0.32 9.24 -16.48
C SER A 97 -0.71 8.13 -16.58
N LEU A 98 -0.31 6.92 -16.17
CA LEU A 98 -1.15 5.72 -16.22
C LEU A 98 -1.61 5.33 -14.83
N GLU A 99 -2.91 5.12 -14.67
CA GLU A 99 -3.51 4.66 -13.42
C GLU A 99 -3.62 3.13 -13.38
N LEU A 100 -3.48 2.57 -12.20
CA LEU A 100 -3.54 1.14 -11.96
C LEU A 100 -4.85 0.50 -12.47
N GLY A 101 -4.70 -0.59 -13.20
CA GLY A 101 -5.82 -1.37 -13.73
C GLY A 101 -6.62 -0.70 -14.86
N ASN A 102 -6.31 0.55 -15.19
CA ASN A 102 -6.99 1.28 -16.25
C ASN A 102 -6.29 1.09 -17.59
N THR A 103 -7.10 1.10 -18.65
CA THR A 103 -6.62 1.17 -20.04
C THR A 103 -6.88 2.57 -20.58
N LEU A 104 -5.80 3.33 -20.79
CA LEU A 104 -5.89 4.65 -21.40
C LEU A 104 -6.22 4.52 -22.89
N SER A 105 -7.26 5.21 -23.35
CA SER A 105 -7.57 5.30 -24.77
C SER A 105 -6.83 6.48 -25.42
N LEU A 106 -5.91 6.18 -26.35
CA LEU A 106 -5.07 7.18 -27.02
C LEU A 106 -5.14 6.95 -28.53
N ASN A 107 -5.95 7.76 -29.22
CA ASN A 107 -6.07 7.74 -30.67
C ASN A 107 -5.13 8.78 -31.29
N ALA A 108 -4.63 8.46 -32.47
CA ALA A 108 -3.74 9.35 -33.22
C ALA A 108 -4.19 9.51 -34.66
N GLU A 109 -3.94 10.69 -35.21
CA GLU A 109 -4.08 10.99 -36.62
C GLU A 109 -2.70 11.34 -37.18
N MET A 110 -2.25 10.61 -38.21
CA MET A 110 -0.91 10.80 -38.82
C MET A 110 -1.05 11.56 -40.12
N LYS A 111 -0.13 12.51 -40.33
CA LYS A 111 -0.03 13.32 -41.55
C LYS A 111 1.07 12.79 -42.44
N PRO A 112 0.89 12.77 -43.79
CA PRO A 112 1.95 12.41 -44.72
C PRO A 112 3.19 13.30 -44.56
N SER A 113 4.37 12.73 -44.78
CA SER A 113 5.67 13.42 -44.62
C SER A 113 6.00 14.38 -45.76
N SER A 114 5.01 14.95 -46.45
CA SER A 114 5.23 15.90 -47.57
C SER A 114 5.54 17.32 -47.12
N GLU A 115 5.41 17.63 -45.83
CA GLU A 115 5.78 18.92 -45.25
C GLU A 115 6.75 18.72 -44.08
N LEU A 116 7.85 19.46 -44.09
CA LEU A 116 8.81 19.58 -42.99
C LEU A 116 8.10 20.31 -41.83
N LEU A 117 7.37 19.56 -40.99
CA LEU A 117 6.78 20.10 -39.77
C LEU A 117 7.25 19.31 -38.58
N ASP A 118 7.50 20.05 -37.50
CA ASP A 118 7.94 19.60 -36.19
C ASP A 118 7.03 18.51 -35.61
N GLU A 119 7.64 17.70 -34.74
CA GLU A 119 6.94 16.71 -33.88
C GLU A 119 5.67 17.33 -33.25
N VAL A 120 4.50 16.81 -33.61
CA VAL A 120 3.24 17.29 -33.03
C VAL A 120 3.14 16.75 -31.61
N VAL A 121 3.37 17.59 -30.61
CA VAL A 121 3.19 17.26 -29.20
C VAL A 121 1.73 17.50 -28.83
N VAL A 122 1.01 16.45 -28.51
CA VAL A 122 -0.36 16.51 -28.01
C VAL A 122 -0.36 16.15 -26.52
N VAL A 123 -0.90 17.03 -25.68
CA VAL A 123 -1.17 16.70 -24.28
C VAL A 123 -2.48 15.91 -24.24
N ALA A 124 -2.44 14.67 -23.81
CA ALA A 124 -3.63 13.83 -23.74
C ALA A 124 -4.36 14.03 -22.41
N ASP A 125 -5.64 14.37 -22.49
CA ASP A 125 -6.55 14.28 -21.35
C ASP A 125 -6.95 12.82 -21.16
N ALA A 126 -6.48 12.21 -20.08
CA ALA A 126 -6.83 10.85 -19.72
C ALA A 126 -8.28 10.78 -19.27
N LYS A 127 -9.16 10.25 -20.11
CA LYS A 127 -10.53 9.90 -19.69
C LYS A 127 -10.46 8.64 -18.83
N ALA A 128 -10.80 8.76 -17.54
CA ALA A 128 -10.95 7.63 -16.66
C ALA A 128 -12.01 6.66 -17.20
N ASN A 129 -11.70 5.37 -17.28
CA ASN A 129 -12.70 4.36 -17.63
C ASN A 129 -13.77 4.27 -16.53
N ALA A 130 -15.01 4.15 -16.95
CA ALA A 130 -16.16 3.99 -16.08
C ALA A 130 -16.12 2.59 -15.41
N GLY A 131 -15.72 2.53 -14.16
CA GLY A 131 -15.80 1.38 -13.28
C GLY A 131 -15.94 1.86 -11.83
N ALA A 132 -16.41 1.01 -10.93
CA ALA A 132 -16.47 1.32 -9.49
C ALA A 132 -15.07 1.26 -8.82
N ALA A 133 -14.02 1.59 -9.58
CA ALA A 133 -12.64 1.69 -9.10
C ALA A 133 -12.30 3.15 -8.81
N HIS A 134 -11.62 3.37 -7.69
CA HIS A 134 -11.09 4.68 -7.32
C HIS A 134 -9.60 4.59 -7.08
N ASN A 135 -8.83 5.42 -7.78
CA ASN A 135 -7.38 5.43 -7.71
C ASN A 135 -6.87 6.63 -6.92
N PHE A 136 -5.94 6.37 -6.02
CA PHE A 136 -5.19 7.39 -5.27
C PHE A 136 -3.75 7.34 -5.75
N SER A 137 -3.38 8.29 -6.59
CA SER A 137 -1.99 8.47 -7.06
C SER A 137 -1.07 8.92 -5.92
N THR A 138 0.24 8.82 -6.10
CA THR A 138 1.26 9.32 -5.15
C THR A 138 0.95 10.73 -4.68
N GLN A 139 0.61 11.64 -5.58
CA GLN A 139 0.30 13.04 -5.23
C GLN A 139 -0.96 13.15 -4.35
N LYS A 140 -2.01 12.37 -4.62
CA LYS A 140 -3.19 12.34 -3.75
C LYS A 140 -2.88 11.78 -2.37
N ILE A 141 -2.04 10.73 -2.31
CA ILE A 141 -1.61 10.11 -1.05
C ILE A 141 -0.82 11.12 -0.22
N GLU A 142 0.15 11.81 -0.81
CA GLU A 142 0.99 12.79 -0.14
C GLU A 142 0.23 14.03 0.32
N ASN A 143 -0.77 14.47 -0.44
CA ASN A 143 -1.59 15.65 -0.13
C ASN A 143 -2.76 15.36 0.81
N THR A 144 -3.06 14.08 1.10
CA THR A 144 -4.17 13.73 2.00
C THR A 144 -3.70 13.75 3.45
N PRO A 145 -4.30 14.58 4.32
CA PRO A 145 -3.98 14.57 5.74
C PRO A 145 -4.30 13.21 6.36
N THR A 146 -3.37 12.65 7.10
CA THR A 146 -3.52 11.39 7.82
C THR A 146 -3.26 11.60 9.31
N VAL A 147 -3.98 10.88 10.16
CA VAL A 147 -3.76 10.90 11.62
C VAL A 147 -2.73 9.85 12.02
N ASP A 148 -2.92 8.62 11.54
CA ASP A 148 -2.12 7.45 11.92
C ASP A 148 -1.16 6.98 10.83
N ARG A 149 -1.06 7.71 9.71
CA ARG A 149 -0.28 7.34 8.52
C ARG A 149 -0.61 5.92 8.04
N ASN A 150 -1.89 5.64 7.97
CA ASN A 150 -2.45 4.35 7.61
C ASN A 150 -3.11 4.43 6.22
N VAL A 151 -3.04 3.36 5.44
CA VAL A 151 -3.74 3.24 4.14
C VAL A 151 -5.24 3.53 4.29
N TYR A 152 -5.85 3.14 5.40
CA TYR A 152 -7.25 3.39 5.66
C TYR A 152 -7.60 4.87 5.84
N ASP A 153 -6.63 5.70 6.29
CA ASP A 153 -6.82 7.16 6.33
C ASP A 153 -7.03 7.78 4.95
N ILE A 154 -6.43 7.16 3.91
CA ILE A 154 -6.64 7.56 2.52
C ILE A 154 -7.97 7.02 2.00
N VAL A 155 -8.20 5.72 2.19
CA VAL A 155 -9.35 5.00 1.63
C VAL A 155 -10.69 5.50 2.18
N LYS A 156 -10.74 5.97 3.44
CA LYS A 156 -11.96 6.54 4.04
C LYS A 156 -12.49 7.81 3.33
N ASN A 157 -11.67 8.45 2.50
CA ASN A 157 -12.09 9.60 1.69
C ASN A 157 -12.85 9.19 0.42
N MET A 158 -12.97 7.90 0.14
CA MET A 158 -13.76 7.40 -0.97
C MET A 158 -15.26 7.41 -0.61
N PRO A 159 -16.15 7.83 -1.54
CA PRO A 159 -17.58 7.60 -1.39
C PRO A 159 -17.86 6.12 -1.15
N MET A 160 -18.76 5.66 -0.44
CA MET A 160 -19.05 4.26 -0.06
C MET A 160 -18.09 3.62 0.94
N ALA A 161 -16.95 4.22 1.29
CA ALA A 161 -16.09 3.74 2.35
C ALA A 161 -16.55 4.31 3.69
N MET A 162 -16.73 3.44 4.68
CA MET A 162 -17.12 3.83 6.04
C MET A 162 -16.16 3.20 7.05
N THR A 163 -15.73 3.98 8.02
CA THR A 163 -14.92 3.46 9.12
C THR A 163 -15.83 2.74 10.13
N SER A 164 -15.54 1.49 10.40
CA SER A 164 -16.20 0.71 11.44
C SER A 164 -15.79 1.24 12.82
N LYS A 165 -16.65 1.03 13.83
CA LYS A 165 -16.38 1.39 15.23
C LYS A 165 -15.06 0.78 15.76
N ASN A 166 -14.63 -0.34 15.19
CA ASN A 166 -13.42 -1.07 15.59
C ASN A 166 -12.20 -0.73 14.70
N GLY A 167 -12.25 0.34 13.91
CA GLY A 167 -11.11 0.81 13.10
C GLY A 167 -10.94 0.14 11.74
N GLY A 168 -11.76 -0.83 11.37
CA GLY A 168 -11.77 -1.43 10.03
C GLY A 168 -12.53 -0.57 9.02
N ILE A 169 -12.27 -0.74 7.73
CA ILE A 169 -13.04 -0.12 6.65
C ILE A 169 -14.07 -1.09 6.09
N THR A 170 -15.30 -0.59 5.91
CA THR A 170 -16.38 -1.30 5.23
C THR A 170 -16.71 -0.58 3.93
N PHE A 171 -17.10 -1.32 2.90
CA PHE A 171 -17.54 -0.78 1.63
C PHE A 171 -19.00 -1.12 1.38
N ALA A 172 -19.80 -0.12 1.03
CA ALA A 172 -21.23 -0.27 0.75
C ALA A 172 -22.00 -1.05 1.83
N GLY A 173 -21.60 -0.91 3.11
CA GLY A 173 -22.24 -1.58 4.25
C GLY A 173 -21.83 -3.05 4.46
N SER A 174 -20.91 -3.62 3.66
CA SER A 174 -20.40 -4.97 3.85
C SER A 174 -19.45 -5.04 5.05
N ASN A 175 -19.31 -6.22 5.65
CA ASN A 175 -18.36 -6.40 6.75
C ASN A 175 -16.92 -6.28 6.24
N ASN A 176 -16.03 -5.62 6.99
CA ASN A 176 -14.62 -5.42 6.64
C ASN A 176 -13.84 -6.72 6.43
N ARG A 177 -14.27 -7.84 7.01
CA ARG A 177 -13.67 -9.17 6.83
C ARG A 177 -13.84 -9.74 5.42
N TYR A 178 -14.77 -9.19 4.66
CA TYR A 178 -15.01 -9.57 3.26
C TYR A 178 -14.19 -8.74 2.28
N ASN A 179 -13.38 -7.81 2.75
CA ASN A 179 -12.46 -7.04 1.93
C ASN A 179 -11.20 -7.85 1.61
N SER A 180 -10.58 -7.53 0.48
CA SER A 180 -9.23 -7.99 0.13
C SER A 180 -8.26 -6.83 0.24
N PHE A 181 -7.21 -6.97 1.04
CA PHE A 181 -6.08 -6.06 1.06
C PHE A 181 -4.89 -6.71 0.38
N GLN A 182 -4.36 -6.05 -0.64
CA GLN A 182 -3.29 -6.59 -1.48
C GLN A 182 -2.14 -5.60 -1.56
N ILE A 183 -0.92 -6.13 -1.64
CA ILE A 183 0.29 -5.36 -1.88
C ILE A 183 0.98 -5.96 -3.10
N ASP A 184 1.12 -5.18 -4.19
CA ASP A 184 1.59 -5.65 -5.49
C ASP A 184 0.90 -6.94 -5.94
N GLY A 185 -0.42 -7.04 -5.72
CA GLY A 185 -1.22 -8.20 -6.07
C GLY A 185 -1.13 -9.39 -5.09
N THR A 186 -0.29 -9.34 -4.07
CA THR A 186 -0.23 -10.39 -3.03
C THR A 186 -1.21 -10.06 -1.91
N VAL A 187 -2.09 -11.02 -1.57
CA VAL A 187 -3.08 -10.85 -0.49
C VAL A 187 -2.37 -10.75 0.86
N SER A 188 -2.70 -9.72 1.63
CA SER A 188 -2.17 -9.43 2.97
C SER A 188 -3.29 -9.32 4.02
N ASN A 189 -4.31 -10.16 3.89
CA ASN A 189 -5.41 -10.23 4.84
C ASN A 189 -5.00 -10.95 6.13
N ASP A 190 -5.67 -10.62 7.22
CA ASP A 190 -5.64 -11.42 8.44
C ASP A 190 -6.50 -12.68 8.23
N VAL A 191 -5.83 -13.82 8.01
CA VAL A 191 -6.49 -15.11 7.74
C VAL A 191 -7.22 -15.68 8.95
N PHE A 192 -6.88 -15.24 10.16
CA PHE A 192 -7.53 -15.71 11.41
C PHE A 192 -8.73 -14.85 11.80
N GLY A 193 -8.92 -13.69 11.18
CA GLY A 193 -10.00 -12.76 11.47
C GLY A 193 -9.91 -12.11 12.85
N LEU A 194 -8.74 -12.05 13.45
CA LEU A 194 -8.49 -11.49 14.78
C LEU A 194 -8.26 -9.97 14.73
N SER A 195 -7.83 -9.46 13.59
CA SER A 195 -7.59 -8.03 13.40
C SER A 195 -8.86 -7.29 13.05
N ALA A 196 -9.17 -6.23 13.78
CA ALA A 196 -10.27 -5.32 13.45
C ALA A 196 -10.07 -4.60 12.10
N SER A 197 -8.82 -4.35 11.70
CA SER A 197 -8.49 -3.77 10.39
C SER A 197 -8.63 -4.76 9.24
N GLY A 198 -8.64 -6.08 9.51
CA GLY A 198 -8.68 -7.12 8.50
C GLY A 198 -7.34 -7.40 7.82
N THR A 199 -6.23 -6.77 8.26
CA THR A 199 -4.90 -6.93 7.68
C THR A 199 -3.93 -7.62 8.64
N ASN A 200 -2.89 -8.24 8.05
CA ASN A 200 -1.78 -8.79 8.83
C ASN A 200 -1.10 -7.72 9.69
N GLY A 201 -0.85 -8.04 10.96
CA GLY A 201 -0.29 -7.10 11.93
C GLY A 201 -1.30 -6.13 12.55
N GLY A 202 -2.51 -6.03 12.01
CA GLY A 202 -3.53 -5.12 12.52
C GLY A 202 -4.01 -5.45 13.95
N GLN A 203 -3.84 -6.68 14.41
CA GLN A 203 -4.12 -7.07 15.79
C GLN A 203 -3.19 -6.35 16.79
N THR A 204 -1.96 -6.06 16.39
CA THR A 204 -0.98 -5.30 17.16
C THR A 204 -0.92 -3.83 16.76
N GLY A 205 -1.92 -3.32 16.01
CA GLY A 205 -1.95 -1.95 15.52
C GLY A 205 -0.91 -1.62 14.44
N ALA A 206 -0.21 -2.62 13.90
CA ALA A 206 0.80 -2.40 12.88
C ALA A 206 0.19 -2.20 11.50
N ASN A 207 0.74 -1.24 10.74
CA ASN A 207 0.42 -1.07 9.33
C ASN A 207 1.08 -2.19 8.51
N PRO A 208 0.37 -2.80 7.54
CA PRO A 208 0.96 -3.83 6.70
C PRO A 208 2.07 -3.30 5.79
N ILE A 209 2.05 -2.02 5.46
CA ILE A 209 3.05 -1.33 4.64
C ILE A 209 3.16 0.14 5.06
N SER A 210 4.37 0.72 4.98
CA SER A 210 4.57 2.16 5.17
C SER A 210 3.94 2.96 4.04
N MET A 211 3.30 4.08 4.37
CA MET A 211 2.70 5.01 3.39
C MET A 211 3.72 5.52 2.37
N ASP A 212 4.96 5.78 2.81
CA ASP A 212 6.02 6.29 1.93
C ASP A 212 6.54 5.25 0.93
N ALA A 213 6.23 3.97 1.15
CA ALA A 213 6.55 2.90 0.21
C ALA A 213 5.51 2.74 -0.91
N ILE A 214 4.37 3.44 -0.84
CA ILE A 214 3.25 3.26 -1.75
C ILE A 214 3.35 4.23 -2.94
N GLN A 215 3.24 3.70 -4.15
CA GLN A 215 3.13 4.44 -5.40
C GLN A 215 1.69 4.85 -5.69
N GLU A 216 0.77 3.90 -5.55
CA GLU A 216 -0.64 4.08 -5.89
C GLU A 216 -1.50 3.12 -5.06
N ILE A 217 -2.70 3.55 -4.71
CA ILE A 217 -3.73 2.71 -4.08
C ILE A 217 -4.94 2.69 -5.01
N GLN A 218 -5.35 1.49 -5.41
CA GLN A 218 -6.63 1.28 -6.09
C GLN A 218 -7.63 0.66 -5.12
N VAL A 219 -8.81 1.21 -5.07
CA VAL A 219 -9.94 0.64 -4.34
C VAL A 219 -11.02 0.28 -5.34
N VAL A 220 -11.50 -0.95 -5.27
CA VAL A 220 -12.52 -1.48 -6.17
C VAL A 220 -13.67 -2.02 -5.35
N VAL A 221 -14.89 -1.58 -5.68
CA VAL A 221 -16.11 -2.10 -5.08
C VAL A 221 -16.93 -2.77 -6.18
N ALA A 222 -17.29 -4.04 -5.98
CA ALA A 222 -18.02 -4.84 -6.98
C ALA A 222 -17.34 -4.86 -8.37
N PRO A 223 -16.12 -5.43 -8.50
CA PRO A 223 -15.40 -5.45 -9.76
C PRO A 223 -16.11 -6.34 -10.80
N PHE A 224 -16.09 -5.88 -12.06
CA PHE A 224 -16.50 -6.69 -13.22
C PHE A 224 -15.32 -7.39 -13.93
N ASP A 225 -14.09 -7.18 -13.42
CA ASP A 225 -12.89 -7.79 -13.97
C ASP A 225 -12.64 -9.16 -13.34
N VAL A 226 -12.59 -10.20 -14.17
CA VAL A 226 -12.37 -11.60 -13.73
C VAL A 226 -11.03 -11.82 -13.04
N ARG A 227 -10.05 -10.93 -13.22
CA ARG A 227 -8.75 -10.97 -12.53
C ARG A 227 -8.86 -10.53 -11.08
N GLN A 228 -9.92 -9.83 -10.72
CA GLN A 228 -10.17 -9.35 -9.35
C GLN A 228 -11.17 -10.30 -8.67
N SER A 229 -10.64 -11.19 -7.84
CA SER A 229 -11.41 -12.24 -7.17
C SER A 229 -11.01 -12.42 -5.71
N GLY A 230 -11.74 -13.26 -4.99
CA GLY A 230 -11.40 -13.63 -3.61
C GLY A 230 -11.96 -12.68 -2.54
N PHE A 231 -12.90 -11.79 -2.89
CA PHE A 231 -13.59 -10.91 -1.95
C PHE A 231 -15.03 -10.63 -2.39
N THR A 232 -15.88 -10.28 -1.43
CA THR A 232 -17.28 -9.89 -1.64
C THR A 232 -17.58 -8.48 -1.12
N GLY A 233 -16.63 -7.87 -0.43
CA GLY A 233 -16.63 -6.45 -0.02
C GLY A 233 -15.89 -5.60 -1.04
N GLY A 234 -14.92 -4.79 -0.57
CA GLY A 234 -14.04 -4.01 -1.42
C GLY A 234 -12.65 -4.65 -1.55
N GLY A 235 -12.02 -4.46 -2.69
CA GLY A 235 -10.60 -4.76 -2.90
C GLY A 235 -9.76 -3.49 -2.75
N ILE A 236 -8.76 -3.52 -1.90
CA ILE A 236 -7.75 -2.48 -1.75
C ILE A 236 -6.44 -3.05 -2.27
N ASN A 237 -5.89 -2.47 -3.33
CA ASN A 237 -4.62 -2.90 -3.90
C ASN A 237 -3.62 -1.74 -3.83
N ALA A 238 -2.58 -1.91 -3.02
CA ALA A 238 -1.48 -0.96 -2.87
C ALA A 238 -0.30 -1.40 -3.74
N ILE A 239 0.14 -0.55 -4.64
CA ILE A 239 1.32 -0.77 -5.47
C ILE A 239 2.51 -0.07 -4.85
N THR A 240 3.62 -0.78 -4.69
CA THR A 240 4.84 -0.24 -4.09
C THR A 240 5.62 0.62 -5.07
N LYS A 241 6.31 1.63 -4.54
CA LYS A 241 7.27 2.44 -5.31
C LYS A 241 8.35 1.54 -5.88
N GLN A 242 8.88 1.95 -7.03
CA GLN A 242 9.92 1.25 -7.78
C GLN A 242 11.10 2.20 -8.00
N GLY A 243 12.28 1.65 -8.20
CA GLY A 243 13.45 2.45 -8.56
C GLY A 243 13.30 3.09 -9.95
N THR A 244 14.01 4.20 -10.14
CA THR A 244 14.10 4.96 -11.38
C THR A 244 15.57 5.18 -11.75
N ASN A 245 15.86 5.79 -12.91
CA ASN A 245 17.24 6.08 -13.33
C ASN A 245 17.95 7.10 -12.44
N THR A 246 17.19 7.95 -11.78
CA THR A 246 17.68 8.88 -10.77
C THR A 246 17.47 8.28 -9.38
N THR A 247 18.45 8.42 -8.51
CA THR A 247 18.33 7.98 -7.13
C THR A 247 17.50 8.98 -6.34
N HIS A 248 16.45 8.50 -5.69
CA HIS A 248 15.58 9.26 -4.81
C HIS A 248 15.54 8.60 -3.45
N GLY A 249 15.44 9.40 -2.41
CA GLY A 249 15.28 8.91 -1.05
C GLY A 249 14.56 9.92 -0.17
N SER A 250 13.98 9.43 0.90
CA SER A 250 13.37 10.22 1.95
C SER A 250 13.81 9.73 3.31
N ALA A 251 13.91 10.63 4.26
CA ALA A 251 14.05 10.30 5.67
C ALA A 251 13.08 11.18 6.44
N TYR A 252 12.33 10.59 7.36
CA TYR A 252 11.31 11.31 8.10
C TYR A 252 11.24 10.83 9.55
N THR A 253 10.77 11.74 10.40
CA THR A 253 10.39 11.44 11.78
C THR A 253 9.10 12.15 12.13
N TYR A 254 8.23 11.44 12.83
CA TYR A 254 7.01 12.01 13.39
C TYR A 254 7.00 11.71 14.87
N PHE A 255 6.63 12.70 15.67
CA PHE A 255 6.43 12.49 17.09
C PHE A 255 5.25 13.32 17.58
N ASN A 256 4.54 12.78 18.53
CA ASN A 256 3.61 13.52 19.36
C ASN A 256 3.72 13.06 20.80
N ASN A 257 3.23 13.87 21.72
CA ASN A 257 3.10 13.53 23.13
C ASN A 257 1.92 14.27 23.74
N GLN A 258 1.61 13.96 25.01
CA GLN A 258 0.47 14.53 25.73
C GLN A 258 0.43 16.07 25.72
N ASN A 259 1.58 16.75 25.62
CA ASN A 259 1.62 18.21 25.63
C ASN A 259 1.15 18.84 24.33
N MET A 260 1.13 18.06 23.22
CA MET A 260 0.73 18.52 21.89
C MET A 260 -0.78 18.38 21.65
N TYR A 261 -1.49 17.62 22.48
CA TYR A 261 -2.95 17.45 22.39
C TYR A 261 -3.75 18.58 23.09
N GLY A 262 -3.08 19.46 23.82
CA GLY A 262 -3.74 20.45 24.64
C GLY A 262 -4.29 19.87 25.95
N LYS A 263 -5.12 20.65 26.61
CA LYS A 263 -5.74 20.26 27.87
C LYS A 263 -7.13 19.70 27.60
N TYR A 264 -7.44 18.59 28.21
CA TYR A 264 -8.72 17.89 28.09
C TYR A 264 -9.55 18.06 29.37
N SER A 265 -10.85 18.22 29.20
CA SER A 265 -11.81 18.20 30.33
C SER A 265 -12.65 16.91 30.22
N ALA A 266 -12.49 16.01 31.17
CA ALA A 266 -13.26 14.79 31.24
C ALA A 266 -14.66 14.99 31.83
N VAL A 267 -14.91 16.12 32.51
CA VAL A 267 -16.16 16.41 33.24
C VAL A 267 -16.68 17.79 32.82
N ARG A 268 -18.00 17.96 32.91
CA ARG A 268 -18.72 19.21 32.54
C ARG A 268 -18.30 20.47 33.27
N ASP A 269 -17.46 20.37 34.32
CA ASP A 269 -17.04 21.48 35.19
C ASP A 269 -15.80 22.24 34.70
N TYR A 270 -15.41 22.08 33.45
CA TYR A 270 -14.40 22.89 32.74
C TYR A 270 -12.98 22.96 33.33
N GLU A 271 -12.62 22.18 34.32
CA GLU A 271 -11.22 22.06 34.74
C GLU A 271 -10.43 21.27 33.70
N LYS A 272 -9.64 22.02 32.93
CA LYS A 272 -8.78 21.43 31.89
C LYS A 272 -7.55 20.78 32.52
N SER A 273 -7.56 19.46 32.58
CA SER A 273 -6.41 18.68 33.02
C SER A 273 -5.49 18.31 31.86
N PRO A 274 -4.17 18.29 32.06
CA PRO A 274 -3.24 17.73 31.08
C PRO A 274 -3.53 16.23 30.89
N LEU A 275 -3.33 15.74 29.67
CA LEU A 275 -3.40 14.29 29.43
C LEU A 275 -2.28 13.57 30.19
N THR A 276 -2.54 12.34 30.59
CA THR A 276 -1.54 11.44 31.17
C THR A 276 -0.40 11.23 30.15
N GLN A 277 0.80 10.94 30.65
CA GLN A 277 1.98 10.73 29.82
C GLN A 277 1.73 9.68 28.74
N GLN A 278 1.86 10.12 27.50
CA GLN A 278 1.73 9.29 26.29
C GLN A 278 2.57 9.86 25.16
N TYR A 279 2.99 9.01 24.26
CA TYR A 279 3.73 9.44 23.08
C TYR A 279 3.59 8.47 21.92
N THR A 280 3.74 9.01 20.70
CA THR A 280 3.97 8.24 19.48
C THR A 280 5.23 8.76 18.82
N ARG A 281 6.10 7.84 18.39
CA ARG A 281 7.34 8.15 17.65
C ARG A 281 7.45 7.24 16.46
N THR A 282 7.62 7.84 15.27
CA THR A 282 7.83 7.13 14.01
C THR A 282 9.12 7.61 13.38
N TYR A 283 9.95 6.69 12.95
CA TYR A 283 11.17 6.94 12.18
C TYR A 283 11.10 6.09 10.92
N GLY A 284 11.38 6.68 9.79
CA GLY A 284 11.35 5.94 8.55
C GLY A 284 12.17 6.60 7.46
N GLY A 285 12.33 5.85 6.38
CA GLY A 285 13.00 6.33 5.20
C GLY A 285 12.83 5.39 4.02
N THR A 286 13.05 5.94 2.84
CA THR A 286 13.02 5.23 1.57
C THR A 286 14.24 5.55 0.76
N LEU A 287 14.68 4.62 -0.07
CA LEU A 287 15.75 4.81 -1.03
C LEU A 287 15.47 3.97 -2.27
N GLY A 288 15.51 4.59 -3.43
CA GLY A 288 15.30 3.90 -4.70
C GLY A 288 16.16 4.50 -5.81
N GLY A 289 16.57 3.66 -6.77
CA GLY A 289 17.40 4.08 -7.86
C GLY A 289 17.74 2.96 -8.84
N ALA A 290 18.65 3.22 -9.76
CA ALA A 290 19.16 2.23 -10.69
C ALA A 290 20.48 1.63 -10.20
N ILE A 291 20.58 0.30 -10.22
CA ILE A 291 21.86 -0.43 -10.15
C ILE A 291 22.50 -0.39 -11.54
N VAL A 292 21.68 -0.63 -12.57
CA VAL A 292 22.04 -0.46 -13.97
C VAL A 292 20.94 0.36 -14.64
N LYS A 293 21.28 1.51 -15.21
CA LYS A 293 20.34 2.40 -15.89
C LYS A 293 19.52 1.64 -16.95
N ASP A 294 18.23 1.95 -17.02
CA ASP A 294 17.22 1.38 -17.92
C ASP A 294 16.94 -0.12 -17.73
N LYS A 295 17.73 -0.83 -16.88
CA LYS A 295 17.68 -2.28 -16.76
C LYS A 295 17.39 -2.82 -15.36
N LEU A 296 18.14 -2.39 -14.36
CA LEU A 296 18.08 -2.98 -13.04
C LEU A 296 17.91 -1.90 -11.97
N PHE A 297 16.81 -1.98 -11.25
CA PHE A 297 16.39 -0.99 -10.26
C PHE A 297 16.24 -1.63 -8.89
N TYR A 298 16.40 -0.82 -7.87
CA TYR A 298 16.13 -1.19 -6.48
C TYR A 298 15.24 -0.14 -5.81
N PHE A 299 14.48 -0.61 -4.83
CA PHE A 299 13.75 0.25 -3.90
C PHE A 299 13.74 -0.41 -2.53
N VAL A 300 14.02 0.37 -1.48
CA VAL A 300 14.01 -0.05 -0.08
C VAL A 300 13.22 0.95 0.74
N SER A 301 12.40 0.46 1.65
CA SER A 301 11.70 1.27 2.66
C SER A 301 11.82 0.60 4.02
N ALA A 302 12.12 1.37 5.05
CA ALA A 302 12.12 0.91 6.44
C ALA A 302 11.38 1.93 7.32
N GLU A 303 10.54 1.43 8.22
CA GLU A 303 9.80 2.25 9.18
C GLU A 303 9.76 1.56 10.55
N SER A 304 9.97 2.32 11.61
CA SER A 304 9.78 1.88 12.99
C SER A 304 8.87 2.85 13.72
N LYS A 305 7.79 2.33 14.30
CA LYS A 305 6.83 3.10 15.11
C LYS A 305 6.82 2.55 16.54
N LYS A 306 6.84 3.44 17.51
CA LYS A 306 6.63 3.13 18.93
C LYS A 306 5.55 4.05 19.48
N GLU A 307 4.56 3.44 20.14
CA GLU A 307 3.50 4.12 20.86
C GLU A 307 3.50 3.68 22.31
N SER A 308 3.17 4.61 23.19
CA SER A 308 2.98 4.34 24.60
C SER A 308 1.83 5.21 25.08
N TYR A 309 0.79 4.59 25.60
CA TYR A 309 -0.39 5.27 26.09
C TYR A 309 -0.87 4.66 27.42
N PRO A 310 -1.50 5.45 28.29
CA PRO A 310 -1.94 4.96 29.58
C PRO A 310 -3.13 3.99 29.43
N SER A 311 -3.18 2.99 30.29
CA SER A 311 -4.36 2.14 30.43
C SER A 311 -5.59 2.98 30.80
N SER A 312 -6.70 2.73 30.13
CA SER A 312 -7.95 3.47 30.32
C SER A 312 -8.63 3.18 31.68
N ILE A 313 -8.34 2.03 32.26
CA ILE A 313 -8.93 1.59 33.54
C ILE A 313 -7.82 1.18 34.49
N TYR A 314 -7.88 1.69 35.72
CA TYR A 314 -6.98 1.37 36.82
C TYR A 314 -7.73 1.48 38.16
N PRO A 315 -7.26 0.85 39.24
CA PRO A 315 -7.91 0.92 40.53
C PRO A 315 -8.06 2.37 41.00
N GLY A 316 -9.25 2.70 41.50
CA GLY A 316 -9.61 4.06 41.92
C GLY A 316 -10.07 4.98 40.79
N TYR A 317 -10.07 4.53 39.51
CA TYR A 317 -10.74 5.26 38.45
C TYR A 317 -12.26 5.19 38.57
N THR A 318 -12.97 6.25 38.19
CA THR A 318 -14.43 6.41 38.44
C THR A 318 -15.31 5.27 37.93
N THR A 319 -14.89 4.55 36.88
CA THR A 319 -15.60 3.40 36.32
C THR A 319 -15.05 2.04 36.80
N SER A 320 -14.00 2.05 37.62
CA SER A 320 -13.43 0.82 38.16
C SER A 320 -14.25 0.36 39.40
N TYR A 321 -14.62 -0.92 39.42
CA TYR A 321 -15.23 -1.53 40.59
C TYR A 321 -14.25 -1.77 41.73
N LEU A 322 -12.97 -1.56 41.50
CA LEU A 322 -11.89 -1.81 42.45
C LEU A 322 -11.27 -0.48 42.89
N THR A 323 -11.28 -0.24 44.21
CA THR A 323 -10.55 0.91 44.76
C THR A 323 -9.06 0.64 44.80
N SER A 324 -8.22 1.68 44.88
CA SER A 324 -6.78 1.53 45.02
C SER A 324 -6.38 0.78 46.27
N GLU A 325 -7.11 0.96 47.36
CA GLU A 325 -6.92 0.25 48.64
C GLU A 325 -7.19 -1.25 48.53
N GLN A 326 -8.30 -1.61 47.92
CA GLN A 326 -8.66 -3.02 47.67
C GLN A 326 -7.65 -3.70 46.72
N ALA A 327 -7.20 -2.99 45.69
CA ALA A 327 -6.19 -3.51 44.76
C ALA A 327 -4.86 -3.76 45.48
N LYS A 328 -4.47 -2.84 46.39
CA LYS A 328 -3.27 -3.00 47.24
C LYS A 328 -3.39 -4.23 48.13
N GLN A 329 -4.52 -4.39 48.84
CA GLN A 329 -4.75 -5.55 49.71
C GLN A 329 -4.67 -6.88 48.93
N ILE A 330 -5.24 -6.95 47.74
CA ILE A 330 -5.18 -8.13 46.88
C ILE A 330 -3.72 -8.39 46.45
N ALA A 331 -2.97 -7.35 46.02
CA ALA A 331 -1.59 -7.48 45.60
C ALA A 331 -0.66 -7.92 46.75
N ASP A 332 -0.88 -7.38 47.96
CA ASP A 332 -0.13 -7.76 49.15
C ASP A 332 -0.41 -9.22 49.55
N ALA A 333 -1.68 -9.63 49.55
CA ALA A 333 -2.07 -11.02 49.83
C ALA A 333 -1.52 -12.00 48.79
N TYR A 334 -1.51 -11.61 47.52
CA TYR A 334 -0.90 -12.41 46.45
C TYR A 334 0.61 -12.55 46.64
N TYR A 335 1.30 -11.47 47.05
CA TYR A 335 2.71 -11.50 47.37
C TYR A 335 3.02 -12.44 48.54
N ASP A 336 2.23 -12.38 49.61
CA ASP A 336 2.41 -13.23 50.79
C ASP A 336 2.25 -14.73 50.45
N MET A 337 1.36 -15.05 49.50
CA MET A 337 1.12 -16.43 49.08
C MET A 337 2.14 -16.97 48.08
N THR A 338 2.64 -16.13 47.17
CA THR A 338 3.41 -16.56 45.99
C THR A 338 4.83 -16.05 45.93
N GLY A 339 5.16 -15.00 46.70
CA GLY A 339 6.43 -14.26 46.61
C GLY A 339 6.56 -13.38 45.34
N PHE A 340 5.51 -13.30 44.49
CA PHE A 340 5.51 -12.46 43.30
C PHE A 340 4.84 -11.11 43.57
N LYS A 341 5.54 -10.03 43.27
CA LYS A 341 5.03 -8.66 43.44
C LYS A 341 4.17 -8.27 42.24
N GLU A 342 2.93 -7.87 42.49
CA GLU A 342 1.99 -7.37 41.50
C GLU A 342 1.91 -5.85 41.46
N GLY A 343 1.90 -5.29 40.24
CA GLY A 343 1.57 -3.89 40.02
C GLY A 343 0.07 -3.67 39.99
N TYR A 344 -0.41 -2.61 40.64
CA TYR A 344 -1.85 -2.26 40.72
C TYR A 344 -2.15 -0.80 40.40
N SER A 345 -1.16 -0.03 39.93
CA SER A 345 -1.33 1.37 39.51
C SER A 345 -1.67 1.48 38.02
N GLN A 346 -2.02 2.70 37.59
CA GLN A 346 -2.10 2.99 36.17
C GLN A 346 -0.75 2.72 35.51
N ARG A 347 -0.79 2.03 34.37
CA ARG A 347 0.40 1.67 33.60
C ARG A 347 0.26 2.11 32.15
N ASN A 348 1.37 2.20 31.46
CA ASN A 348 1.37 2.44 30.04
C ASN A 348 1.34 1.11 29.26
N ILE A 349 0.58 1.11 28.18
CA ILE A 349 0.53 0.06 27.18
C ILE A 349 1.52 0.47 26.09
N ASP A 350 2.50 -0.38 25.84
CA ASP A 350 3.51 -0.17 24.81
C ASP A 350 3.18 -0.98 23.56
N ASN A 351 3.19 -0.29 22.42
CA ASN A 351 3.03 -0.87 21.10
C ASN A 351 4.26 -0.50 20.25
N LYS A 352 4.83 -1.47 19.53
CA LYS A 352 5.95 -1.24 18.63
C LYS A 352 5.78 -2.02 17.36
N SER A 353 6.10 -1.38 16.24
CA SER A 353 6.16 -2.04 14.94
C SER A 353 7.44 -1.65 14.19
N PHE A 354 7.91 -2.59 13.38
CA PHE A 354 9.00 -2.41 12.43
C PHE A 354 8.60 -3.06 11.12
N GLY A 355 8.65 -2.29 10.04
CA GLY A 355 8.41 -2.73 8.68
C GLY A 355 9.63 -2.50 7.80
N LEU A 356 9.99 -3.50 6.99
CA LEU A 356 11.02 -3.44 5.96
C LEU A 356 10.45 -3.95 4.66
N LEU A 357 10.63 -3.19 3.59
CA LEU A 357 10.32 -3.58 2.22
C LEU A 357 11.57 -3.40 1.37
N ALA A 358 11.94 -4.41 0.60
CA ALA A 358 12.98 -4.35 -0.41
C ALA A 358 12.45 -4.90 -1.72
N ARG A 359 12.71 -4.21 -2.82
CA ARG A 359 12.25 -4.56 -4.15
C ARG A 359 13.37 -4.40 -5.17
N ILE A 360 13.45 -5.33 -6.10
CA ILE A 360 14.34 -5.30 -7.25
C ILE A 360 13.48 -5.51 -8.50
N ASP A 361 13.62 -4.62 -9.47
CA ASP A 361 12.94 -4.71 -10.76
C ASP A 361 14.00 -4.84 -11.85
N TRP A 362 13.95 -5.89 -12.64
CA TRP A 362 14.91 -6.19 -13.69
C TRP A 362 14.23 -6.29 -15.06
N ASN A 363 14.53 -5.38 -15.94
CA ASN A 363 14.19 -5.43 -17.36
C ASN A 363 15.23 -6.29 -18.09
N ILE A 364 15.03 -7.59 -18.15
CA ILE A 364 15.97 -8.56 -18.75
C ILE A 364 16.10 -8.25 -20.25
N ASN A 365 14.98 -8.12 -20.93
CA ASN A 365 14.85 -7.69 -22.33
C ASN A 365 13.44 -7.09 -22.56
N GLN A 366 13.09 -6.78 -23.80
CA GLN A 366 11.80 -6.18 -24.16
C GLN A 366 10.60 -7.09 -23.81
N ASN A 367 10.79 -8.41 -23.79
CA ASN A 367 9.73 -9.39 -23.56
C ASN A 367 9.69 -9.94 -22.12
N HIS A 368 10.80 -9.83 -21.37
CA HIS A 368 10.94 -10.42 -20.04
C HIS A 368 11.32 -9.38 -18.99
N LYS A 369 10.48 -9.25 -18.01
CA LYS A 369 10.69 -8.41 -16.82
C LYS A 369 10.52 -9.28 -15.58
N LEU A 370 11.39 -9.09 -14.59
CA LEU A 370 11.36 -9.78 -13.31
C LEU A 370 11.26 -8.76 -12.19
N ALA A 371 10.33 -8.96 -11.27
CA ALA A 371 10.25 -8.20 -10.03
C ALA A 371 10.39 -9.17 -8.85
N LEU A 372 11.31 -8.86 -7.95
CA LEU A 372 11.48 -9.56 -6.68
C LEU A 372 11.16 -8.61 -5.54
N ARG A 373 10.33 -9.04 -4.61
CA ARG A 373 9.96 -8.28 -3.44
C ARG A 373 10.20 -9.11 -2.18
N TYR A 374 10.81 -8.48 -1.20
CA TYR A 374 10.93 -8.99 0.17
C TYR A 374 10.25 -8.01 1.10
N GLN A 375 9.38 -8.50 1.97
CA GLN A 375 8.70 -7.71 2.97
C GLN A 375 8.79 -8.42 4.32
N HIS A 376 9.14 -7.67 5.35
CA HIS A 376 9.21 -8.15 6.72
C HIS A 376 8.53 -7.15 7.64
N ASN A 377 7.56 -7.63 8.42
CA ASN A 377 6.89 -6.87 9.47
C ASN A 377 7.06 -7.61 10.80
N ASN A 378 7.44 -6.88 11.82
CA ASN A 378 7.52 -7.38 13.18
C ASN A 378 6.88 -6.35 14.13
N SER A 379 5.95 -6.79 14.95
CA SER A 379 5.24 -5.91 15.87
C SER A 379 4.82 -6.62 17.14
N TYR A 380 4.66 -5.83 18.20
CA TYR A 380 4.04 -6.30 19.43
C TYR A 380 3.12 -5.23 20.02
N ASP A 381 2.17 -5.70 20.80
CA ASP A 381 1.25 -4.89 21.61
C ASP A 381 1.17 -5.48 23.03
N ASP A 382 1.49 -4.68 24.02
CA ASP A 382 1.35 -5.02 25.43
C ASP A 382 -0.08 -4.80 25.91
N ASN A 383 -1.05 -5.33 25.15
CA ASN A 383 -2.46 -5.26 25.51
C ASN A 383 -2.78 -6.28 26.60
N TYR A 384 -3.01 -5.76 27.77
CA TYR A 384 -3.31 -6.56 28.95
C TYR A 384 -4.76 -7.05 29.02
N GLY A 385 -5.47 -7.03 27.93
CA GLY A 385 -6.84 -7.55 27.86
C GLY A 385 -7.84 -6.77 28.72
N VAL A 386 -7.55 -5.52 29.03
CA VAL A 386 -8.40 -4.69 29.88
C VAL A 386 -9.67 -4.33 29.13
N GLY A 387 -10.80 -4.89 29.59
CA GLY A 387 -12.11 -4.49 29.11
C GLY A 387 -12.50 -3.10 29.65
N SER A 388 -13.65 -2.59 29.18
CA SER A 388 -14.16 -1.28 29.60
C SER A 388 -14.53 -1.18 31.09
N THR A 389 -14.60 -2.28 31.79
CA THR A 389 -15.05 -2.38 33.21
C THR A 389 -14.13 -3.22 34.09
N SER A 390 -13.15 -3.92 33.52
CA SER A 390 -12.27 -4.82 34.27
C SER A 390 -10.83 -4.34 34.28
N TYR A 391 -10.21 -4.44 35.42
CA TYR A 391 -8.77 -4.19 35.60
C TYR A 391 -8.04 -5.53 35.76
N MET A 392 -6.90 -5.66 35.09
CA MET A 392 -6.01 -6.81 35.26
C MET A 392 -4.72 -6.35 35.93
N PHE A 393 -4.23 -7.14 36.87
CA PHE A 393 -2.93 -6.93 37.49
C PHE A 393 -1.81 -7.08 36.48
N GLU A 394 -0.65 -6.44 36.74
CA GLU A 394 0.41 -6.29 35.76
C GLU A 394 0.91 -7.63 35.20
N ASN A 395 1.11 -8.63 36.05
CA ASN A 395 1.60 -9.95 35.64
C ASN A 395 0.52 -10.87 35.03
N SER A 396 -0.75 -10.49 35.10
CA SER A 396 -1.83 -11.21 34.41
C SER A 396 -2.03 -10.77 32.95
N GLY A 397 -1.31 -9.75 32.51
CA GLY A 397 -1.33 -9.30 31.14
C GLY A 397 -0.56 -10.21 30.19
N TYR A 398 -0.79 -10.06 28.90
CA TYR A 398 -0.05 -10.78 27.86
C TYR A 398 0.41 -9.83 26.77
N ARG A 399 1.51 -10.20 26.13
CA ARG A 399 2.03 -9.50 24.95
C ARG A 399 1.61 -10.25 23.70
N MET A 400 0.94 -9.56 22.79
CA MET A 400 0.71 -10.07 21.45
C MET A 400 1.93 -9.78 20.58
N ASN A 401 2.41 -10.77 19.84
CA ASN A 401 3.48 -10.61 18.88
C ASN A 401 2.98 -10.99 17.50
N ASN A 402 3.30 -10.21 16.50
CA ASN A 402 3.05 -10.52 15.10
C ASN A 402 4.37 -10.42 14.33
N LYS A 403 4.67 -11.46 13.57
CA LYS A 403 5.83 -11.49 12.67
C LYS A 403 5.42 -12.08 11.35
N THR A 404 5.53 -11.32 10.27
CA THR A 404 5.21 -11.75 8.91
C THR A 404 6.40 -11.50 7.98
N THR A 405 6.62 -12.43 7.05
CA THR A 405 7.66 -12.34 6.02
C THR A 405 7.10 -12.88 4.72
N TRP A 406 7.32 -12.17 3.64
CA TRP A 406 6.82 -12.47 2.30
C TRP A 406 7.98 -12.52 1.30
#